data_015f4e40106c281fd189d46d8d103b89
#
_entry.id   015f4e40106c281fd189d46d8d103b89
#
_cell.length_a   1.000
_cell.length_b   1.000
_cell.length_c   1.000
_cell.angle_alpha   90.00
_cell.angle_beta   90.00
_cell.angle_gamma   90.00
#
_symmetry.space_group_name_H-M   'P 1'
#
loop_
_entity.id
_entity.type
_entity.pdbx_description
1 polymer ?
#
loop_
_entity_poly.entity_id
_entity_poly.type
_entity_poly.pdbx_seq_one_letter_code
_entity_poly.pdbx_strand_id
1 'polypeptide(L)'
;MTNKHRYAGIPRWISLPAACAVLFLLVPFIALLIRIDWVQFPHLFSQALSSQALALSLRTCIASTLACIIVGLPLALVCARARDTWWSRVLRSMVTLPMVLPPVVAGLALLITWGRRGLIGAYLQIFGINIAFTTVAVVMAQTFVSLPFFVSSLEGALRTRGFNEERVASGLGASPSRTLWSVTLPLMIPALVSSTALAFSRALGEFGATITFAGSLAGVTRTLPLEIYLQREESTDMALMLSVILVFVALVLVGGASAFSQWWYSRLLSGTSADEAKVPTASRLATEHSRGLGNKDGEAQGQLPRVPVPGVRIAGTLPERHINVDLTCQGGVVTALMGHNGAGKSTLLSVLSGALDAPQMTYTWEWPDGASGRQPKIAILEQKPVLFPHMSLLANVAFPLRCAGISSAEAEVRAREALESVGLAGLEQRRPAQVSGGQAQRTALARALVVAPEVLLLDEPMAALDVEAARGLRELIAQRFLGRTVIMVTHQIEDAAALDAHIIVLKGGRLLREGLWRELINQSISHADESDSALLAMGLSALERALGQE
;
A
#
# COMPACT_ATOMS: atom_id res chain seq x y z
N MET A 1 29.83 4.51 -14.86
CA MET A 1 30.49 4.40 -13.51
C MET A 1 29.40 4.20 -12.48
N THR A 2 29.21 2.97 -12.00
CA THR A 2 28.16 2.56 -11.07
C THR A 2 28.47 3.10 -9.68
N ASN A 3 27.66 4.05 -9.24
CA ASN A 3 27.72 4.61 -7.89
C ASN A 3 27.19 3.55 -6.90
N LYS A 4 28.06 2.66 -6.42
CA LYS A 4 27.78 1.78 -5.29
C LYS A 4 27.56 2.68 -4.08
N HIS A 5 26.31 2.90 -3.68
CA HIS A 5 26.00 3.41 -2.37
C HIS A 5 26.75 2.56 -1.33
N ARG A 6 27.82 3.11 -0.76
CA ARG A 6 28.53 2.52 0.38
C ARG A 6 27.58 2.63 1.58
N TYR A 7 26.74 1.61 1.78
CA TYR A 7 26.18 1.41 3.10
C TYR A 7 27.33 1.38 4.10
N ALA A 8 27.20 2.12 5.19
CA ALA A 8 28.16 2.02 6.28
C ALA A 8 28.24 0.55 6.68
N GLY A 9 29.37 -0.10 6.39
CA GLY A 9 29.54 -1.53 6.60
C GLY A 9 29.32 -1.86 8.08
N ILE A 10 28.68 -2.98 8.36
CA ILE A 10 28.52 -3.49 9.71
C ILE A 10 29.92 -3.60 10.34
N PRO A 11 30.14 -3.04 11.56
CA PRO A 11 31.42 -3.16 12.24
C PRO A 11 31.86 -4.61 12.33
N ARG A 12 33.11 -4.89 11.97
CA ARG A 12 33.66 -6.28 11.90
C ARG A 12 33.53 -7.07 13.21
N TRP A 13 33.51 -6.39 14.36
CA TRP A 13 33.37 -7.05 15.65
C TRP A 13 31.96 -7.69 15.84
N ILE A 14 30.93 -7.23 15.13
CA ILE A 14 29.56 -7.80 15.19
C ILE A 14 29.52 -9.18 14.49
N SER A 15 30.42 -9.44 13.55
CA SER A 15 30.46 -10.74 12.84
C SER A 15 30.80 -11.92 13.76
N LEU A 16 31.61 -11.70 14.80
CA LEU A 16 31.97 -12.76 15.73
C LEU A 16 30.77 -13.24 16.58
N PRO A 17 30.08 -12.39 17.34
CA PRO A 17 28.88 -12.82 18.07
C PRO A 17 27.77 -13.35 17.14
N ALA A 18 27.65 -12.81 15.92
CA ALA A 18 26.71 -13.33 14.94
C ALA A 18 27.08 -14.77 14.50
N ALA A 19 28.36 -15.04 14.21
CA ALA A 19 28.83 -16.38 13.87
C ALA A 19 28.65 -17.36 15.03
N CYS A 20 28.94 -16.94 16.26
CA CYS A 20 28.69 -17.75 17.47
C CYS A 20 27.20 -18.10 17.64
N ALA A 21 26.30 -17.12 17.40
CA ALA A 21 24.86 -17.36 17.48
C ALA A 21 24.38 -18.35 16.40
N VAL A 22 24.85 -18.19 15.15
CA VAL A 22 24.54 -19.13 14.07
C VAL A 22 25.08 -20.54 14.38
N LEU A 23 26.30 -20.65 14.88
CA LEU A 23 26.90 -21.94 15.26
C LEU A 23 26.08 -22.59 16.39
N PHE A 24 25.72 -21.83 17.43
CA PHE A 24 24.91 -22.31 18.54
C PHE A 24 23.54 -22.87 18.07
N LEU A 25 22.94 -22.22 17.09
CA LEU A 25 21.66 -22.69 16.51
C LEU A 25 21.84 -23.92 15.61
N LEU A 26 22.93 -24.02 14.86
CA LEU A 26 23.16 -25.12 13.90
C LEU A 26 23.66 -26.42 14.55
N VAL A 27 24.46 -26.32 15.62
CA VAL A 27 25.07 -27.50 16.27
C VAL A 27 24.06 -28.57 16.67
N PRO A 28 22.89 -28.27 17.29
CA PRO A 28 21.91 -29.30 17.62
C PRO A 28 21.35 -30.04 16.40
N PHE A 29 21.12 -29.33 15.29
CA PHE A 29 20.62 -29.94 14.05
C PHE A 29 21.69 -30.83 13.40
N ILE A 30 22.94 -30.40 13.40
CA ILE A 30 24.07 -31.20 12.91
C ILE A 30 24.24 -32.45 13.77
N ALA A 31 24.19 -32.31 15.10
CA ALA A 31 24.28 -33.45 16.00
C ALA A 31 23.15 -34.47 15.78
N LEU A 32 21.93 -33.99 15.52
CA LEU A 32 20.77 -34.84 15.21
C LEU A 32 21.04 -35.64 13.91
N LEU A 33 21.55 -35.01 12.85
CA LEU A 33 21.84 -35.65 11.58
C LEU A 33 23.02 -36.65 11.67
N ILE A 34 24.05 -36.38 12.50
CA ILE A 34 25.17 -37.29 12.71
C ILE A 34 24.77 -38.56 13.48
N ARG A 35 23.76 -38.42 14.37
CA ARG A 35 23.34 -39.49 15.25
C ARG A 35 22.38 -40.49 14.61
N ILE A 36 21.85 -40.19 13.42
CA ILE A 36 20.98 -41.08 12.66
C ILE A 36 21.78 -42.25 12.08
N ASP A 37 21.22 -43.45 12.23
CA ASP A 37 21.69 -44.60 11.48
C ASP A 37 21.18 -44.55 10.01
N TRP A 38 22.06 -44.04 9.14
CA TRP A 38 21.73 -43.87 7.71
C TRP A 38 21.58 -45.21 6.97
N VAL A 39 22.08 -46.32 7.53
CA VAL A 39 21.91 -47.65 6.94
C VAL A 39 20.47 -48.14 7.09
N GLN A 40 19.87 -47.88 8.25
CA GLN A 40 18.50 -48.22 8.53
C GLN A 40 17.48 -47.14 8.06
N PHE A 41 18.00 -46.02 7.57
CA PHE A 41 17.17 -44.88 7.16
C PHE A 41 15.99 -45.26 6.24
N PRO A 42 16.14 -46.03 5.12
CA PRO A 42 15.02 -46.33 4.21
C PRO A 42 13.90 -47.13 4.91
N HIS A 43 14.26 -48.05 5.79
CA HIS A 43 13.32 -48.87 6.53
C HIS A 43 12.54 -48.03 7.57
N LEU A 44 13.25 -47.26 8.39
CA LEU A 44 12.64 -46.38 9.40
C LEU A 44 11.80 -45.28 8.74
N PHE A 45 12.25 -44.76 7.60
CA PHE A 45 11.50 -43.75 6.83
C PHE A 45 10.19 -44.33 6.28
N SER A 46 10.18 -45.56 5.76
CA SER A 46 8.96 -46.20 5.29
C SER A 46 7.98 -46.45 6.42
N GLN A 47 8.46 -46.83 7.61
CA GLN A 47 7.64 -46.96 8.80
C GLN A 47 7.11 -45.61 9.30
N ALA A 48 7.94 -44.57 9.30
CA ALA A 48 7.53 -43.21 9.67
C ALA A 48 6.47 -42.63 8.73
N LEU A 49 6.59 -42.83 7.42
CA LEU A 49 5.59 -42.43 6.43
C LEU A 49 4.25 -43.16 6.59
N SER A 50 4.31 -44.42 7.03
CA SER A 50 3.11 -45.22 7.33
C SER A 50 2.48 -44.86 8.68
N SER A 51 3.13 -43.99 9.49
CA SER A 51 2.61 -43.61 10.78
C SER A 51 1.37 -42.73 10.65
N GLN A 52 0.31 -43.11 11.36
CA GLN A 52 -0.93 -42.33 11.46
C GLN A 52 -0.68 -40.93 12.05
N ALA A 53 0.37 -40.77 12.89
CA ALA A 53 0.73 -39.53 13.55
C ALA A 53 1.18 -38.44 12.55
N LEU A 54 1.94 -38.81 11.50
CA LEU A 54 2.35 -37.84 10.47
C LEU A 54 1.13 -37.31 9.68
N ALA A 55 0.26 -38.23 9.22
CA ALA A 55 -0.93 -37.86 8.48
C ALA A 55 -1.89 -37.00 9.33
N LEU A 56 -2.07 -37.36 10.60
CA LEU A 56 -2.89 -36.60 11.53
C LEU A 56 -2.31 -35.20 11.78
N SER A 57 -0.99 -35.10 12.04
CA SER A 57 -0.33 -33.81 12.23
C SER A 57 -0.52 -32.88 11.02
N LEU A 58 -0.32 -33.37 9.80
CA LEU A 58 -0.50 -32.55 8.61
C LEU A 58 -1.94 -32.07 8.46
N ARG A 59 -2.92 -32.97 8.66
CA ARG A 59 -4.34 -32.61 8.55
C ARG A 59 -4.76 -31.59 9.61
N THR A 60 -4.36 -31.79 10.87
CA THR A 60 -4.70 -30.86 11.95
C THR A 60 -3.98 -29.52 11.81
N CYS A 61 -2.70 -29.50 11.37
CA CYS A 61 -1.96 -28.28 11.08
C CYS A 61 -2.57 -27.48 9.92
N ILE A 62 -3.01 -28.14 8.84
CA ILE A 62 -3.72 -27.48 7.74
C ILE A 62 -5.03 -26.88 8.28
N ALA A 63 -5.83 -27.64 9.01
CA ALA A 63 -7.10 -27.16 9.57
C ALA A 63 -6.90 -25.98 10.53
N SER A 64 -5.91 -26.06 11.45
CA SER A 64 -5.59 -24.98 12.39
C SER A 64 -5.07 -23.72 11.66
N THR A 65 -4.26 -23.91 10.62
CA THR A 65 -3.75 -22.78 9.81
C THR A 65 -4.86 -22.10 9.03
N LEU A 66 -5.80 -22.87 8.45
CA LEU A 66 -6.99 -22.30 7.81
C LEU A 66 -7.84 -21.53 8.82
N ALA A 67 -8.03 -22.06 10.03
CA ALA A 67 -8.71 -21.34 11.10
C ALA A 67 -7.97 -20.03 11.47
N CYS A 68 -6.64 -20.06 11.56
CA CYS A 68 -5.81 -18.86 11.78
C CYS A 68 -5.98 -17.83 10.65
N ILE A 69 -6.09 -18.24 9.40
CA ILE A 69 -6.33 -17.31 8.28
C ILE A 69 -7.73 -16.72 8.39
N ILE A 70 -8.77 -17.54 8.60
CA ILE A 70 -10.17 -17.10 8.62
C ILE A 70 -10.42 -16.10 9.76
N VAL A 71 -9.92 -16.39 10.96
CA VAL A 71 -10.14 -15.56 12.16
C VAL A 71 -9.05 -14.50 12.31
N GLY A 72 -7.80 -14.85 12.01
CA GLY A 72 -6.63 -13.99 12.24
C GLY A 72 -6.48 -12.87 11.22
N LEU A 73 -6.87 -13.10 9.95
CA LEU A 73 -6.79 -12.03 8.94
C LEU A 73 -7.68 -10.83 9.28
N PRO A 74 -8.98 -11.00 9.59
CA PRO A 74 -9.81 -9.88 10.05
C PRO A 74 -9.25 -9.22 11.32
N LEU A 75 -8.78 -10.01 12.26
CA LEU A 75 -8.23 -9.53 13.53
C LEU A 75 -6.95 -8.70 13.30
N ALA A 76 -6.03 -9.16 12.44
CA ALA A 76 -4.82 -8.42 12.08
C ALA A 76 -5.13 -7.09 11.38
N LEU A 77 -6.13 -7.08 10.49
CA LEU A 77 -6.60 -5.86 9.82
C LEU A 77 -7.18 -4.85 10.81
N VAL A 78 -7.98 -5.30 11.78
CA VAL A 78 -8.52 -4.45 12.85
C VAL A 78 -7.39 -3.90 13.71
N CYS A 79 -6.47 -4.75 14.17
CA CYS A 79 -5.32 -4.33 14.99
C CYS A 79 -4.41 -3.32 14.26
N ALA A 80 -4.17 -3.53 12.96
CA ALA A 80 -3.32 -2.65 12.16
C ALA A 80 -3.92 -1.26 11.94
N ARG A 81 -5.25 -1.18 11.76
CA ARG A 81 -5.97 0.08 11.50
C ARG A 81 -6.46 0.78 12.76
N ALA A 82 -6.47 0.10 13.90
CA ALA A 82 -6.92 0.69 15.16
C ALA A 82 -6.03 1.89 15.53
N ARG A 83 -6.66 3.03 15.82
CA ARG A 83 -5.99 4.20 16.38
C ARG A 83 -5.30 3.81 17.68
N ASP A 84 -4.23 4.51 18.07
CA ASP A 84 -3.52 4.20 19.31
C ASP A 84 -4.32 4.66 20.55
N THR A 85 -5.34 3.89 20.86
CA THR A 85 -6.22 4.04 22.01
C THR A 85 -5.91 2.96 23.06
N TRP A 86 -6.35 3.16 24.30
CA TRP A 86 -6.18 2.15 25.32
C TRP A 86 -6.84 0.81 24.94
N TRP A 87 -7.99 0.83 24.30
CA TRP A 87 -8.67 -0.36 23.79
C TRP A 87 -7.85 -1.15 22.79
N SER A 88 -7.18 -0.47 21.85
CA SER A 88 -6.33 -1.13 20.87
C SER A 88 -5.10 -1.77 21.51
N ARG A 89 -4.57 -1.15 22.58
CA ARG A 89 -3.48 -1.73 23.39
C ARG A 89 -3.94 -2.98 24.14
N VAL A 90 -5.11 -2.94 24.76
CA VAL A 90 -5.70 -4.11 25.44
C VAL A 90 -5.95 -5.24 24.43
N LEU A 91 -6.56 -4.94 23.28
CA LEU A 91 -6.80 -5.96 22.24
C LEU A 91 -5.49 -6.63 21.79
N ARG A 92 -4.44 -5.87 21.51
CA ARG A 92 -3.13 -6.42 21.15
C ARG A 92 -2.53 -7.27 22.27
N SER A 93 -2.62 -6.80 23.51
CA SER A 93 -2.15 -7.57 24.67
C SER A 93 -2.91 -8.88 24.79
N MET A 94 -4.22 -8.90 24.57
CA MET A 94 -5.02 -10.14 24.56
C MET A 94 -4.62 -11.07 23.42
N VAL A 95 -4.35 -10.55 22.23
CA VAL A 95 -3.88 -11.35 21.09
C VAL A 95 -2.51 -11.98 21.37
N THR A 96 -1.61 -11.26 22.02
CA THR A 96 -0.25 -11.76 22.31
C THR A 96 -0.17 -12.61 23.58
N LEU A 97 -1.18 -12.57 24.45
CA LEU A 97 -1.20 -13.32 25.70
C LEU A 97 -0.86 -14.82 25.53
N PRO A 98 -1.44 -15.57 24.55
CA PRO A 98 -1.13 -16.98 24.38
C PRO A 98 0.35 -17.26 24.02
N MET A 99 1.10 -16.27 23.50
CA MET A 99 2.54 -16.45 23.23
C MET A 99 3.39 -16.51 24.50
N VAL A 100 2.91 -15.86 25.56
CA VAL A 100 3.61 -15.77 26.86
C VAL A 100 3.24 -16.92 27.78
N LEU A 101 2.06 -17.51 27.58
CA LEU A 101 1.59 -18.62 28.42
C LEU A 101 2.43 -19.88 28.18
N PRO A 102 2.86 -20.58 29.26
CA PRO A 102 3.41 -21.92 29.13
C PRO A 102 2.42 -22.85 28.40
N PRO A 103 2.87 -23.68 27.44
CA PRO A 103 1.97 -24.46 26.60
C PRO A 103 1.01 -25.37 27.42
N VAL A 104 1.49 -25.93 28.55
CA VAL A 104 0.67 -26.74 29.44
C VAL A 104 -0.46 -25.91 30.08
N VAL A 105 -0.17 -24.67 30.47
CA VAL A 105 -1.17 -23.73 31.03
C VAL A 105 -2.22 -23.39 30.00
N ALA A 106 -1.79 -23.13 28.73
CA ALA A 106 -2.70 -22.91 27.62
C ALA A 106 -3.64 -24.08 27.39
N GLY A 107 -3.11 -25.32 27.42
CA GLY A 107 -3.91 -26.55 27.32
C GLY A 107 -4.89 -26.72 28.46
N LEU A 108 -4.47 -26.41 29.70
CA LEU A 108 -5.34 -26.45 30.87
C LEU A 108 -6.47 -25.42 30.78
N ALA A 109 -6.17 -24.19 30.33
CA ALA A 109 -7.19 -23.17 30.11
C ALA A 109 -8.23 -23.60 29.07
N LEU A 110 -7.79 -24.23 27.98
CA LEU A 110 -8.68 -24.80 26.97
C LEU A 110 -9.52 -25.94 27.56
N LEU A 111 -8.93 -26.81 28.37
CA LEU A 111 -9.64 -27.94 29.03
C LEU A 111 -10.71 -27.43 30.01
N ILE A 112 -10.40 -26.42 30.84
CA ILE A 112 -11.35 -25.79 31.76
C ILE A 112 -12.48 -25.09 31.00
N THR A 113 -12.23 -24.58 29.81
CA THR A 113 -13.25 -23.89 29.00
C THR A 113 -14.10 -24.86 28.19
N TRP A 114 -13.48 -25.77 27.43
CA TRP A 114 -14.11 -26.61 26.42
C TRP A 114 -14.22 -28.10 26.84
N GLY A 115 -13.66 -28.49 27.98
CA GLY A 115 -13.77 -29.85 28.51
C GLY A 115 -15.22 -30.20 28.92
N ARG A 116 -15.51 -31.46 29.08
CA ARG A 116 -16.88 -31.95 29.42
C ARG A 116 -17.51 -31.27 30.63
N ARG A 117 -16.72 -30.89 31.62
CA ARG A 117 -17.14 -30.15 32.81
C ARG A 117 -16.71 -28.69 32.80
N GLY A 118 -16.28 -28.18 31.61
CA GLY A 118 -15.81 -26.83 31.46
C GLY A 118 -16.94 -25.82 31.28
N LEU A 119 -16.58 -24.52 31.30
CA LEU A 119 -17.53 -23.40 31.22
C LEU A 119 -18.46 -23.49 30.02
N ILE A 120 -17.94 -23.81 28.84
CA ILE A 120 -18.70 -23.91 27.58
C ILE A 120 -18.99 -25.38 27.26
N GLY A 121 -18.01 -26.26 27.51
CA GLY A 121 -18.12 -27.67 27.17
C GLY A 121 -19.30 -28.38 27.87
N ALA A 122 -19.66 -28.01 29.11
CA ALA A 122 -20.82 -28.56 29.82
C ALA A 122 -22.13 -28.26 29.07
N TYR A 123 -22.29 -27.07 28.47
CA TYR A 123 -23.47 -26.74 27.67
C TYR A 123 -23.48 -27.48 26.32
N LEU A 124 -22.32 -27.64 25.68
CA LEU A 124 -22.20 -28.40 24.45
C LEU A 124 -22.51 -29.88 24.63
N GLN A 125 -22.20 -30.42 25.80
CA GLN A 125 -22.51 -31.81 26.15
C GLN A 125 -24.03 -32.09 26.16
N ILE A 126 -24.87 -31.11 26.49
CA ILE A 126 -26.34 -31.24 26.42
C ILE A 126 -26.79 -31.54 24.97
N PHE A 127 -26.06 -31.02 24.00
CA PHE A 127 -26.30 -31.28 22.57
C PHE A 127 -25.52 -32.49 22.03
N GLY A 128 -24.89 -33.30 22.91
CA GLY A 128 -24.10 -34.48 22.53
C GLY A 128 -22.72 -34.13 21.93
N ILE A 129 -22.28 -32.86 21.99
CA ILE A 129 -21.01 -32.41 21.41
C ILE A 129 -19.93 -32.50 22.49
N ASN A 130 -18.94 -33.36 22.27
CA ASN A 130 -17.74 -33.47 23.11
C ASN A 130 -16.52 -33.00 22.30
N ILE A 131 -15.82 -31.98 22.79
CA ILE A 131 -14.64 -31.41 22.12
C ILE A 131 -13.34 -32.02 22.66
N ALA A 132 -13.16 -32.04 23.99
CA ALA A 132 -11.95 -32.56 24.60
C ALA A 132 -11.67 -34.02 24.18
N PHE A 133 -10.40 -34.37 24.04
CA PHE A 133 -9.92 -35.68 23.61
C PHE A 133 -10.36 -36.13 22.22
N THR A 134 -10.60 -35.15 21.32
CA THR A 134 -10.92 -35.37 19.90
C THR A 134 -9.91 -34.68 18.99
N THR A 135 -9.93 -34.99 17.69
CA THR A 135 -9.14 -34.29 16.68
C THR A 135 -9.47 -32.79 16.64
N VAL A 136 -10.71 -32.41 16.94
CA VAL A 136 -11.12 -31.00 17.05
C VAL A 136 -10.37 -30.28 18.16
N ALA A 137 -10.17 -30.95 19.32
CA ALA A 137 -9.37 -30.39 20.43
C ALA A 137 -7.92 -30.13 19.98
N VAL A 138 -7.33 -31.04 19.18
CA VAL A 138 -5.99 -30.82 18.58
C VAL A 138 -5.96 -29.55 17.73
N VAL A 139 -6.91 -29.41 16.80
CA VAL A 139 -7.02 -28.22 15.93
C VAL A 139 -7.20 -26.95 16.75
N MET A 140 -8.04 -26.99 17.80
CA MET A 140 -8.26 -25.83 18.68
C MET A 140 -7.00 -25.45 19.45
N ALA A 141 -6.27 -26.44 20.02
CA ALA A 141 -5.01 -26.19 20.71
C ALA A 141 -3.96 -25.58 19.79
N GLN A 142 -3.78 -26.17 18.62
CA GLN A 142 -2.87 -25.66 17.59
C GLN A 142 -3.26 -24.24 17.14
N THR A 143 -4.56 -23.97 16.91
CA THR A 143 -5.05 -22.64 16.51
C THR A 143 -4.79 -21.62 17.62
N PHE A 144 -5.12 -21.94 18.87
CA PHE A 144 -4.95 -21.04 20.01
C PHE A 144 -3.51 -20.58 20.18
N VAL A 145 -2.55 -21.49 19.99
CA VAL A 145 -1.12 -21.19 20.13
C VAL A 145 -0.54 -20.51 18.89
N SER A 146 -1.06 -20.81 17.69
CA SER A 146 -0.50 -20.30 16.42
C SER A 146 -1.12 -18.97 15.98
N LEU A 147 -2.35 -18.68 16.35
CA LEU A 147 -3.10 -17.47 15.98
C LEU A 147 -2.34 -16.17 16.31
N PRO A 148 -1.75 -16.00 17.50
CA PRO A 148 -0.99 -14.79 17.83
C PRO A 148 0.20 -14.55 16.89
N PHE A 149 0.90 -15.61 16.49
CA PHE A 149 2.03 -15.52 15.57
C PHE A 149 1.60 -15.04 14.18
N PHE A 150 0.49 -15.59 13.68
CA PHE A 150 -0.11 -15.14 12.43
C PHE A 150 -0.52 -13.67 12.50
N VAL A 151 -1.28 -13.28 13.52
CA VAL A 151 -1.82 -11.93 13.67
C VAL A 151 -0.71 -10.91 13.84
N SER A 152 0.26 -11.15 14.74
CA SER A 152 1.35 -10.21 15.01
C SER A 152 2.28 -10.02 13.81
N SER A 153 2.59 -11.11 13.08
CA SER A 153 3.40 -11.05 11.87
C SER A 153 2.71 -10.24 10.78
N LEU A 154 1.42 -10.50 10.53
CA LEU A 154 0.64 -9.81 9.51
C LEU A 154 0.37 -8.35 9.88
N GLU A 155 0.03 -8.05 11.16
CA GLU A 155 -0.13 -6.69 11.67
C GLU A 155 1.14 -5.87 11.49
N GLY A 156 2.30 -6.43 11.84
CA GLY A 156 3.61 -5.78 11.67
C GLY A 156 3.86 -5.42 10.21
N ALA A 157 3.61 -6.34 9.29
CA ALA A 157 3.76 -6.10 7.86
C ALA A 157 2.81 -5.02 7.32
N LEU A 158 1.53 -5.02 7.76
CA LEU A 158 0.54 -4.00 7.40
C LEU A 158 0.97 -2.61 7.87
N ARG A 159 1.44 -2.48 9.10
CA ARG A 159 1.88 -1.21 9.68
C ARG A 159 3.14 -0.67 9.00
N THR A 160 4.12 -1.53 8.74
CA THR A 160 5.37 -1.15 8.07
C THR A 160 5.13 -0.64 6.66
N ARG A 161 4.22 -1.27 5.93
CA ARG A 161 3.86 -0.86 4.58
C ARG A 161 3.13 0.49 4.55
N GLY A 162 2.32 0.79 5.56
CA GLY A 162 1.41 1.93 5.58
C GLY A 162 0.16 1.73 4.71
N PHE A 163 -0.66 2.79 4.59
CA PHE A 163 -2.00 2.73 3.97
C PHE A 163 -2.16 3.74 2.83
N ASN A 164 -1.07 4.15 2.17
CA ASN A 164 -1.12 5.19 1.14
C ASN A 164 -1.95 4.75 -0.07
N GLU A 165 -1.75 3.53 -0.56
CA GLU A 165 -2.50 3.00 -1.71
C GLU A 165 -3.98 2.82 -1.39
N GLU A 166 -4.32 2.50 -0.15
CA GLU A 166 -5.72 2.39 0.29
C GLU A 166 -6.40 3.76 0.33
N ARG A 167 -5.69 4.80 0.78
CA ARG A 167 -6.18 6.19 0.75
C ARG A 167 -6.45 6.65 -0.69
N VAL A 168 -5.49 6.40 -1.59
CA VAL A 168 -5.66 6.72 -3.01
C VAL A 168 -6.84 5.96 -3.61
N ALA A 169 -7.00 4.66 -3.31
CA ALA A 169 -8.13 3.87 -3.79
C ALA A 169 -9.48 4.45 -3.31
N SER A 170 -9.55 4.86 -2.03
CA SER A 170 -10.75 5.51 -1.48
C SER A 170 -11.03 6.86 -2.16
N GLY A 171 -10.00 7.68 -2.40
CA GLY A 171 -10.11 8.94 -3.14
C GLY A 171 -10.55 8.75 -4.60
N LEU A 172 -10.28 7.58 -5.20
CA LEU A 172 -10.74 7.18 -6.52
C LEU A 172 -12.14 6.54 -6.50
N GLY A 173 -12.87 6.61 -5.39
CA GLY A 173 -14.24 6.12 -5.25
C GLY A 173 -14.38 4.61 -4.98
N ALA A 174 -13.30 3.94 -4.55
CA ALA A 174 -13.39 2.53 -4.19
C ALA A 174 -14.11 2.34 -2.85
N SER A 175 -15.09 1.43 -2.83
CA SER A 175 -15.72 0.99 -1.58
C SER A 175 -14.70 0.26 -0.70
N PRO A 176 -14.90 0.22 0.65
CA PRO A 176 -14.00 -0.49 1.55
C PRO A 176 -13.75 -1.95 1.18
N SER A 177 -14.78 -2.67 0.72
CA SER A 177 -14.66 -4.05 0.26
C SER A 177 -13.81 -4.15 -1.03
N ARG A 178 -14.02 -3.24 -1.99
CA ARG A 178 -13.23 -3.21 -3.23
C ARG A 178 -11.77 -2.87 -2.92
N THR A 179 -11.50 -1.92 -2.05
CA THR A 179 -10.14 -1.60 -1.58
C THR A 179 -9.47 -2.81 -0.95
N LEU A 180 -10.17 -3.54 -0.08
CA LEU A 180 -9.64 -4.75 0.55
C LEU A 180 -9.24 -5.80 -0.49
N TRP A 181 -10.14 -6.17 -1.39
CA TRP A 181 -9.92 -7.26 -2.34
C TRP A 181 -9.00 -6.89 -3.50
N SER A 182 -9.08 -5.65 -4.02
CA SER A 182 -8.34 -5.23 -5.22
C SER A 182 -7.00 -4.57 -4.91
N VAL A 183 -6.79 -4.04 -3.69
CA VAL A 183 -5.57 -3.31 -3.34
C VAL A 183 -4.87 -3.94 -2.15
N THR A 184 -5.53 -4.04 -0.98
CA THR A 184 -4.89 -4.49 0.26
C THR A 184 -4.40 -5.94 0.15
N LEU A 185 -5.28 -6.89 -0.16
CA LEU A 185 -4.93 -8.32 -0.18
C LEU A 185 -3.87 -8.67 -1.22
N PRO A 186 -3.94 -8.22 -2.50
CA PRO A 186 -2.90 -8.52 -3.47
C PRO A 186 -1.52 -8.02 -3.07
N LEU A 187 -1.46 -6.88 -2.42
CA LEU A 187 -0.20 -6.30 -1.95
C LEU A 187 0.33 -6.99 -0.69
N MET A 188 -0.54 -7.66 0.06
CA MET A 188 -0.18 -8.39 1.28
C MET A 188 0.11 -9.88 1.06
N ILE A 189 -0.01 -10.39 -0.17
CA ILE A 189 0.25 -11.81 -0.48
C ILE A 189 1.58 -12.32 0.13
N PRO A 190 2.73 -11.63 -0.02
CA PRO A 190 3.99 -12.12 0.56
C PRO A 190 3.93 -12.22 2.10
N ALA A 191 3.35 -11.20 2.74
CA ALA A 191 3.20 -11.20 4.20
C ALA A 191 2.21 -12.27 4.68
N LEU A 192 1.10 -12.47 3.94
CA LEU A 192 0.15 -13.56 4.21
C LEU A 192 0.83 -14.93 4.13
N VAL A 193 1.60 -15.18 3.07
CA VAL A 193 2.33 -16.45 2.91
C VAL A 193 3.33 -16.66 4.06
N SER A 194 4.11 -15.64 4.41
CA SER A 194 5.08 -15.71 5.50
C SER A 194 4.40 -15.92 6.87
N SER A 195 3.32 -15.19 7.16
CA SER A 195 2.55 -15.34 8.40
C SER A 195 1.86 -16.71 8.49
N THR A 196 1.38 -17.23 7.36
CA THR A 196 0.78 -18.57 7.25
C THR A 196 1.81 -19.66 7.52
N ALA A 197 3.01 -19.56 6.92
CA ALA A 197 4.08 -20.51 7.16
C ALA A 197 4.56 -20.50 8.62
N LEU A 198 4.63 -19.31 9.23
CA LEU A 198 4.98 -19.17 10.65
C LEU A 198 3.92 -19.83 11.55
N ALA A 199 2.64 -19.58 11.29
CA ALA A 199 1.54 -20.20 12.05
C ALA A 199 1.53 -21.73 11.87
N PHE A 200 1.72 -22.24 10.66
CA PHE A 200 1.79 -23.67 10.39
C PHE A 200 2.97 -24.33 11.12
N SER A 201 4.16 -23.72 11.04
CA SER A 201 5.35 -24.25 11.73
C SER A 201 5.15 -24.28 13.25
N ARG A 202 4.48 -23.26 13.80
CA ARG A 202 4.14 -23.21 15.23
C ARG A 202 3.12 -24.28 15.61
N ALA A 203 2.11 -24.51 14.76
CA ALA A 203 1.12 -25.58 14.95
C ALA A 203 1.77 -26.98 14.87
N LEU A 204 2.70 -27.16 13.91
CA LEU A 204 3.37 -28.43 13.68
C LEU A 204 4.25 -28.85 14.87
N GLY A 205 4.89 -27.89 15.53
CA GLY A 205 5.71 -28.14 16.73
C GLY A 205 4.91 -28.10 18.04
N GLU A 206 3.57 -28.00 18.02
CA GLU A 206 2.79 -27.92 19.24
C GLU A 206 2.64 -29.27 19.92
N PHE A 207 3.01 -29.29 21.20
CA PHE A 207 3.02 -30.48 22.04
C PHE A 207 2.24 -30.26 23.35
N GLY A 208 2.60 -29.24 24.13
CA GLY A 208 2.17 -29.07 25.51
C GLY A 208 0.68 -28.79 25.67
N ALA A 209 0.09 -27.92 24.86
CA ALA A 209 -1.33 -27.64 24.88
C ALA A 209 -2.13 -28.85 24.35
N THR A 210 -1.59 -29.54 23.32
CA THR A 210 -2.24 -30.73 22.74
C THR A 210 -2.32 -31.88 23.72
N ILE A 211 -1.23 -32.25 24.41
CA ILE A 211 -1.25 -33.36 25.37
C ILE A 211 -2.19 -33.08 26.53
N THR A 212 -2.27 -31.83 26.99
CA THR A 212 -3.09 -31.45 28.14
C THR A 212 -4.57 -31.40 27.80
N PHE A 213 -4.95 -30.90 26.61
CA PHE A 213 -6.34 -30.70 26.21
C PHE A 213 -6.92 -31.85 25.39
N ALA A 214 -6.12 -32.44 24.51
CA ALA A 214 -6.57 -33.50 23.59
C ALA A 214 -6.08 -34.90 23.98
N GLY A 215 -5.07 -34.99 24.85
CA GLY A 215 -4.46 -36.27 25.23
C GLY A 215 -3.61 -36.87 24.13
N SER A 216 -3.36 -38.22 24.19
CA SER A 216 -2.52 -38.94 23.24
C SER A 216 -3.16 -40.26 22.80
N LEU A 217 -4.24 -40.18 22.02
CA LEU A 217 -4.93 -41.36 21.48
C LEU A 217 -4.40 -41.66 20.07
N ALA A 218 -3.90 -42.88 19.85
CA ALA A 218 -3.40 -43.31 18.56
C ALA A 218 -4.46 -43.12 17.47
N GLY A 219 -4.07 -42.52 16.33
CA GLY A 219 -4.94 -42.24 15.20
C GLY A 219 -5.98 -41.14 15.38
N VAL A 220 -6.18 -40.60 16.61
CA VAL A 220 -7.20 -39.59 16.89
C VAL A 220 -6.60 -38.25 17.33
N THR A 221 -5.68 -38.26 18.32
CA THR A 221 -5.10 -37.03 18.87
C THR A 221 -3.57 -37.07 18.98
N ARG A 222 -2.94 -38.20 18.70
CA ARG A 222 -1.50 -38.37 18.80
C ARG A 222 -0.83 -37.72 17.58
N THR A 223 -0.38 -36.49 17.75
CA THR A 223 0.37 -35.72 16.74
C THR A 223 1.84 -36.19 16.66
N LEU A 224 2.58 -35.76 15.62
CA LEU A 224 3.96 -36.13 15.42
C LEU A 224 4.87 -35.77 16.60
N PRO A 225 4.82 -34.57 17.21
CA PRO A 225 5.56 -34.28 18.45
C PRO A 225 5.23 -35.21 19.62
N LEU A 226 3.97 -35.61 19.75
CA LEU A 226 3.55 -36.58 20.77
C LEU A 226 4.09 -37.98 20.49
N GLU A 227 4.11 -38.40 19.23
CA GLU A 227 4.71 -39.66 18.80
C GLU A 227 6.23 -39.68 19.04
N ILE A 228 6.93 -38.62 18.72
CA ILE A 228 8.37 -38.45 18.98
C ILE A 228 8.66 -38.60 20.48
N TYR A 229 7.82 -37.97 21.31
CA TYR A 229 7.99 -38.05 22.76
C TYR A 229 7.83 -39.48 23.29
N LEU A 230 6.84 -40.23 22.81
CA LEU A 230 6.61 -41.63 23.22
C LEU A 230 7.69 -42.55 22.64
N GLN A 231 8.03 -42.41 21.38
CA GLN A 231 9.07 -43.22 20.72
C GLN A 231 10.44 -43.04 21.35
N ARG A 232 10.72 -41.93 22.00
CA ARG A 232 11.99 -41.70 22.71
C ARG A 232 12.23 -42.76 23.81
N GLU A 233 11.18 -43.25 24.43
CA GLU A 233 11.25 -44.27 25.48
C GLU A 233 11.34 -45.71 24.89
N GLU A 234 10.77 -45.95 23.71
CA GLU A 234 10.69 -47.28 23.08
C GLU A 234 11.83 -47.51 22.05
N SER A 235 12.09 -46.54 21.19
CA SER A 235 13.09 -46.60 20.11
C SER A 235 13.67 -45.22 19.80
N THR A 236 14.87 -44.98 20.30
CA THR A 236 15.57 -43.70 20.07
C THR A 236 15.76 -43.43 18.57
N ASP A 237 16.03 -44.46 17.76
CA ASP A 237 16.29 -44.29 16.32
C ASP A 237 15.01 -43.86 15.57
N MET A 238 13.84 -44.40 15.94
CA MET A 238 12.56 -43.98 15.40
C MET A 238 12.24 -42.53 15.80
N ALA A 239 12.49 -42.15 17.07
CA ALA A 239 12.29 -40.80 17.56
C ALA A 239 13.19 -39.80 16.81
N LEU A 240 14.45 -40.14 16.55
CA LEU A 240 15.38 -39.30 15.75
C LEU A 240 14.89 -39.16 14.32
N MET A 241 14.45 -40.24 13.68
CA MET A 241 13.90 -40.21 12.32
C MET A 241 12.69 -39.30 12.21
N LEU A 242 11.71 -39.47 13.11
CA LEU A 242 10.50 -38.62 13.14
C LEU A 242 10.86 -37.14 13.38
N SER A 243 11.87 -36.88 14.22
CA SER A 243 12.38 -35.52 14.47
C SER A 243 12.99 -34.89 13.23
N VAL A 244 13.76 -35.66 12.44
CA VAL A 244 14.33 -35.17 11.16
C VAL A 244 13.23 -34.86 10.16
N ILE A 245 12.20 -35.72 10.05
CA ILE A 245 11.04 -35.46 9.19
C ILE A 245 10.33 -34.16 9.61
N LEU A 246 10.10 -33.97 10.91
CA LEU A 246 9.47 -32.74 11.45
C LEU A 246 10.29 -31.49 11.09
N VAL A 247 11.61 -31.52 11.33
CA VAL A 247 12.53 -30.41 11.01
C VAL A 247 12.56 -30.15 9.50
N PHE A 248 12.63 -31.19 8.69
CA PHE A 248 12.64 -31.07 7.23
C PHE A 248 11.35 -30.43 6.71
N VAL A 249 10.17 -30.87 7.17
CA VAL A 249 8.90 -30.28 6.80
C VAL A 249 8.82 -28.79 7.20
N ALA A 250 9.26 -28.47 8.43
CA ALA A 250 9.29 -27.08 8.90
C ALA A 250 10.25 -26.23 8.04
N LEU A 251 11.43 -26.74 7.72
CA LEU A 251 12.44 -26.05 6.88
C LEU A 251 11.91 -25.77 5.46
N VAL A 252 11.31 -26.77 4.82
CA VAL A 252 10.74 -26.64 3.48
C VAL A 252 9.62 -25.61 3.47
N LEU A 253 8.76 -25.60 4.48
CA LEU A 253 7.65 -24.63 4.55
C LEU A 253 8.13 -23.21 4.79
N VAL A 254 9.02 -22.99 5.77
CA VAL A 254 9.53 -21.64 6.08
C VAL A 254 10.46 -21.15 4.96
N GLY A 255 11.35 -22.01 4.47
CA GLY A 255 12.23 -21.69 3.36
C GLY A 255 11.47 -21.41 2.06
N GLY A 256 10.49 -22.25 1.75
CA GLY A 256 9.61 -22.08 0.59
C GLY A 256 8.78 -20.79 0.66
N ALA A 257 8.22 -20.46 1.83
CA ALA A 257 7.49 -19.22 2.03
C ALA A 257 8.39 -17.99 1.86
N SER A 258 9.62 -18.04 2.39
CA SER A 258 10.60 -16.97 2.24
C SER A 258 11.04 -16.79 0.79
N ALA A 259 11.33 -17.89 0.08
CA ALA A 259 11.69 -17.88 -1.34
C ALA A 259 10.53 -17.34 -2.19
N PHE A 260 9.29 -17.77 -1.92
CA PHE A 260 8.10 -17.26 -2.60
C PHE A 260 7.91 -15.75 -2.36
N SER A 261 8.07 -15.30 -1.12
CA SER A 261 7.96 -13.86 -0.78
C SER A 261 9.00 -13.04 -1.55
N GLN A 262 10.27 -13.47 -1.59
CA GLN A 262 11.32 -12.80 -2.35
C GLN A 262 11.04 -12.80 -3.86
N TRP A 263 10.62 -13.94 -4.40
CA TRP A 263 10.24 -14.05 -5.81
C TRP A 263 9.06 -13.15 -6.18
N TRP A 264 8.04 -13.05 -5.31
CA TRP A 264 6.89 -12.18 -5.51
C TRP A 264 7.31 -10.70 -5.51
N TYR A 265 8.11 -10.29 -4.51
CA TYR A 265 8.64 -8.92 -4.46
C TYR A 265 9.55 -8.61 -5.66
N SER A 266 10.41 -9.53 -6.05
CA SER A 266 11.22 -9.34 -7.24
C SER A 266 10.35 -9.15 -8.49
N ARG A 267 9.29 -9.93 -8.67
CA ARG A 267 8.34 -9.76 -9.78
C ARG A 267 7.56 -8.44 -9.75
N LEU A 268 7.29 -7.91 -8.58
CA LEU A 268 6.65 -6.58 -8.44
C LEU A 268 7.63 -5.45 -8.73
N LEU A 269 8.91 -5.63 -8.39
CA LEU A 269 9.96 -4.61 -8.46
C LEU A 269 10.90 -4.78 -9.67
N SER A 270 11.02 -5.97 -10.26
CA SER A 270 11.92 -6.22 -11.39
C SER A 270 11.32 -5.73 -12.71
N GLY A 271 11.58 -4.46 -12.99
CA GLY A 271 11.25 -3.81 -14.25
C GLY A 271 12.38 -2.94 -14.81
N THR A 272 13.55 -2.92 -14.20
CA THR A 272 14.51 -1.83 -14.40
C THR A 272 15.80 -2.18 -15.14
N SER A 273 15.95 -3.24 -15.91
CA SER A 273 17.30 -3.50 -16.46
C SER A 273 17.43 -3.97 -17.90
N ALA A 274 16.37 -4.26 -18.65
CA ALA A 274 16.59 -4.92 -19.94
C ALA A 274 16.03 -4.21 -21.19
N ASP A 275 15.21 -3.15 -21.06
CA ASP A 275 14.49 -2.57 -22.22
C ASP A 275 14.59 -1.05 -22.38
N GLU A 276 15.59 -0.39 -21.77
CA GLU A 276 15.85 1.04 -22.03
C GLU A 276 16.31 1.32 -23.47
N ALA A 277 16.62 0.29 -24.25
CA ALA A 277 17.24 0.44 -25.56
C ALA A 277 16.26 0.60 -26.74
N LYS A 278 14.93 0.58 -26.55
CA LYS A 278 13.95 0.68 -27.64
C LYS A 278 12.71 1.51 -27.34
N VAL A 279 12.87 2.66 -26.69
CA VAL A 279 11.79 3.66 -26.65
C VAL A 279 12.05 4.65 -27.78
N PRO A 280 11.14 4.80 -28.76
CA PRO A 280 11.26 5.88 -29.74
C PRO A 280 11.22 7.21 -28.99
N THR A 281 12.25 8.02 -29.18
CA THR A 281 12.34 9.37 -28.61
C THR A 281 11.10 10.16 -29.02
N ALA A 282 10.46 10.83 -28.07
CA ALA A 282 9.22 11.60 -28.26
C ALA A 282 9.27 12.60 -29.45
N SER A 283 10.47 12.97 -29.86
CA SER A 283 10.70 13.84 -31.05
C SER A 283 10.23 13.23 -32.39
N ARG A 284 10.13 11.89 -32.49
CA ARG A 284 9.63 11.26 -33.73
C ARG A 284 8.10 11.26 -33.82
N LEU A 285 7.41 11.19 -32.70
CA LEU A 285 5.94 11.20 -32.67
C LEU A 285 5.36 12.60 -32.89
N ALA A 286 6.05 13.65 -32.42
CA ALA A 286 5.65 15.03 -32.67
C ALA A 286 5.76 15.40 -34.16
N THR A 287 6.73 14.83 -34.89
CA THR A 287 6.96 15.12 -36.32
C THR A 287 6.01 14.35 -37.23
N GLU A 288 5.53 13.19 -36.83
CA GLU A 288 4.55 12.43 -37.63
C GLU A 288 3.13 12.96 -37.47
N HIS A 289 2.75 13.46 -36.28
CA HIS A 289 1.43 14.09 -36.06
C HIS A 289 1.30 15.44 -36.77
N SER A 290 2.40 16.19 -36.94
CA SER A 290 2.40 17.45 -37.67
C SER A 290 2.29 17.27 -39.20
N ARG A 291 2.58 16.08 -39.72
CA ARG A 291 2.48 15.78 -41.17
C ARG A 291 1.13 15.23 -41.62
N GLY A 292 0.29 14.79 -40.65
CA GLY A 292 -1.03 14.21 -40.93
C GLY A 292 -2.20 15.21 -40.97
N LEU A 293 -2.02 16.43 -40.48
CA LEU A 293 -3.03 17.50 -40.52
C LEU A 293 -2.80 18.39 -41.72
N GLY A 294 -3.02 17.85 -42.92
CA GLY A 294 -3.23 18.62 -44.11
C GLY A 294 -4.44 19.53 -43.94
N ASN A 295 -4.16 20.81 -44.18
CA ASN A 295 -5.05 21.94 -44.31
C ASN A 295 -6.45 21.53 -44.81
N LYS A 296 -7.45 21.54 -43.93
CA LYS A 296 -8.86 21.71 -44.30
C LYS A 296 -9.32 23.00 -43.67
N ASP A 297 -9.30 24.01 -44.50
CA ASP A 297 -9.86 25.32 -44.22
C ASP A 297 -11.33 25.22 -43.82
N GLY A 298 -11.72 26.01 -42.87
CA GLY A 298 -13.06 26.52 -42.75
C GLY A 298 -13.96 25.87 -41.70
N GLU A 299 -14.24 26.65 -40.68
CA GLU A 299 -15.51 26.66 -39.95
C GLU A 299 -15.91 25.41 -39.16
N ALA A 300 -15.42 25.34 -37.94
CA ALA A 300 -16.25 25.00 -36.75
C ALA A 300 -15.41 25.18 -35.50
N GLN A 301 -15.16 26.38 -35.04
CA GLN A 301 -14.98 26.65 -33.63
C GLN A 301 -16.33 26.36 -32.93
N GLY A 302 -16.68 25.07 -32.85
CA GLY A 302 -17.71 24.57 -31.96
C GLY A 302 -17.26 24.88 -30.55
N GLN A 303 -17.81 25.93 -29.95
CA GLN A 303 -17.77 26.14 -28.50
C GLN A 303 -18.18 24.84 -27.84
N LEU A 304 -17.20 24.12 -27.24
CA LEU A 304 -17.51 23.04 -26.32
C LEU A 304 -18.58 23.57 -25.35
N PRO A 305 -19.67 22.82 -25.11
CA PRO A 305 -20.71 23.27 -24.19
C PRO A 305 -20.02 23.64 -22.87
N ARG A 306 -20.17 24.91 -22.46
CA ARG A 306 -19.67 25.40 -21.17
C ARG A 306 -20.42 24.65 -20.09
N VAL A 307 -19.86 23.54 -19.66
CA VAL A 307 -20.38 22.83 -18.47
C VAL A 307 -20.16 23.79 -17.29
N PRO A 308 -21.20 24.14 -16.53
CA PRO A 308 -21.03 24.96 -15.33
C PRO A 308 -20.04 24.27 -14.40
N VAL A 309 -18.95 24.93 -14.07
CA VAL A 309 -17.91 24.42 -13.17
C VAL A 309 -17.86 25.29 -11.92
N PRO A 310 -17.73 24.68 -10.73
CA PRO A 310 -17.80 25.43 -9.48
C PRO A 310 -16.48 26.14 -9.18
N GLY A 311 -16.57 27.32 -8.57
CA GLY A 311 -15.52 27.89 -7.73
C GLY A 311 -15.53 27.27 -6.35
N VAL A 312 -14.55 27.59 -5.51
CA VAL A 312 -14.52 27.17 -4.12
C VAL A 312 -14.05 28.30 -3.21
N ARG A 313 -14.79 28.54 -2.13
CA ARG A 313 -14.34 29.36 -1.02
C ARG A 313 -13.90 28.48 0.13
N ILE A 314 -12.71 28.75 0.68
CA ILE A 314 -12.12 28.00 1.79
C ILE A 314 -11.86 29.00 2.91
N ALA A 315 -12.46 28.78 4.08
CA ALA A 315 -12.30 29.66 5.24
C ALA A 315 -12.12 28.84 6.52
N GLY A 316 -11.28 29.30 7.43
CA GLY A 316 -11.14 28.69 8.74
C GLY A 316 -9.69 28.58 9.22
N THR A 317 -9.54 27.87 10.33
CA THR A 317 -8.25 27.70 11.00
C THR A 317 -7.91 26.24 11.19
N LEU A 318 -6.63 25.91 11.07
CA LEU A 318 -6.09 24.61 11.46
C LEU A 318 -4.87 24.84 12.36
N PRO A 319 -5.09 25.00 13.69
CA PRO A 319 -4.05 25.41 14.65
C PRO A 319 -2.87 24.45 14.67
N GLU A 320 -3.09 23.17 14.55
CA GLU A 320 -2.04 22.13 14.54
C GLU A 320 -1.04 22.30 13.39
N ARG A 321 -1.41 23.02 12.32
CA ARG A 321 -0.57 23.28 11.15
C ARG A 321 -0.36 24.78 10.90
N HIS A 322 -0.73 25.62 11.85
CA HIS A 322 -0.61 27.09 11.78
C HIS A 322 -1.29 27.71 10.56
N ILE A 323 -2.42 27.17 10.09
CA ILE A 323 -3.17 27.67 8.94
C ILE A 323 -4.34 28.51 9.44
N ASN A 324 -4.49 29.72 8.85
CA ASN A 324 -5.64 30.61 9.03
C ASN A 324 -5.88 31.34 7.71
N VAL A 325 -6.87 30.90 6.95
CA VAL A 325 -7.13 31.40 5.59
C VAL A 325 -8.60 31.72 5.38
N ASP A 326 -8.86 32.72 4.53
CA ASP A 326 -10.12 32.95 3.83
C ASP A 326 -9.74 33.29 2.38
N LEU A 327 -10.00 32.39 1.46
CA LEU A 327 -9.60 32.51 0.05
C LEU A 327 -10.64 31.91 -0.86
N THR A 328 -10.73 32.46 -2.08
CA THR A 328 -11.68 32.03 -3.11
C THR A 328 -10.94 31.67 -4.38
N CYS A 329 -11.15 30.43 -4.87
CA CYS A 329 -10.68 29.99 -6.17
C CYS A 329 -11.85 30.06 -7.16
N GLN A 330 -11.72 30.85 -8.21
CA GLN A 330 -12.79 31.06 -9.19
C GLN A 330 -13.04 29.81 -10.03
N GLY A 331 -14.31 29.56 -10.38
CA GLY A 331 -14.69 28.48 -11.28
C GLY A 331 -14.22 28.69 -12.71
N GLY A 332 -13.75 27.63 -13.37
CA GLY A 332 -13.31 27.68 -14.76
C GLY A 332 -11.93 28.33 -15.00
N VAL A 333 -11.19 28.59 -13.93
CA VAL A 333 -9.87 29.24 -13.96
C VAL A 333 -8.82 28.31 -13.32
N VAL A 334 -7.59 28.43 -13.78
CA VAL A 334 -6.43 27.81 -13.13
C VAL A 334 -5.99 28.71 -11.98
N THR A 335 -6.02 28.21 -10.76
CA THR A 335 -5.51 28.90 -9.56
C THR A 335 -4.20 28.25 -9.12
N ALA A 336 -3.12 29.03 -9.05
CA ALA A 336 -1.82 28.60 -8.56
C ALA A 336 -1.62 29.01 -7.09
N LEU A 337 -1.56 28.02 -6.19
CA LEU A 337 -1.19 28.23 -4.78
C LEU A 337 0.32 28.24 -4.66
N MET A 338 0.91 29.36 -4.33
CA MET A 338 2.35 29.59 -4.20
C MET A 338 2.74 29.94 -2.77
N GLY A 339 4.02 29.80 -2.43
CA GLY A 339 4.55 30.14 -1.09
C GLY A 339 5.59 29.12 -0.62
N HIS A 340 6.26 29.41 0.51
CA HIS A 340 7.31 28.54 1.06
C HIS A 340 6.85 27.14 1.44
N ASN A 341 7.84 26.25 1.62
CA ASN A 341 7.58 24.94 2.22
C ASN A 341 7.01 25.12 3.63
N GLY A 342 5.95 24.38 3.96
CA GLY A 342 5.24 24.54 5.23
C GLY A 342 4.18 25.64 5.29
N ALA A 343 3.97 26.42 4.21
CA ALA A 343 2.92 27.46 4.18
C ALA A 343 1.47 26.90 4.15
N GLY A 344 1.28 25.57 4.14
CA GLY A 344 -0.04 24.95 4.21
C GLY A 344 -0.68 24.59 2.88
N LYS A 345 -0.02 24.80 1.73
CA LYS A 345 -0.54 24.57 0.38
C LYS A 345 -1.09 23.16 0.16
N SER A 346 -0.27 22.12 0.34
CA SER A 346 -0.69 20.72 0.18
C SER A 346 -1.73 20.30 1.23
N THR A 347 -1.73 20.96 2.39
CA THR A 347 -2.78 20.76 3.41
C THR A 347 -4.14 21.25 2.91
N LEU A 348 -4.20 22.40 2.25
CA LEU A 348 -5.44 22.92 1.66
C LEU A 348 -5.96 21.98 0.58
N LEU A 349 -5.09 21.46 -0.31
CA LEU A 349 -5.48 20.44 -1.29
C LEU A 349 -6.02 19.17 -0.61
N SER A 350 -5.39 18.73 0.48
CA SER A 350 -5.83 17.56 1.24
C SER A 350 -7.20 17.76 1.91
N VAL A 351 -7.51 18.98 2.37
CA VAL A 351 -8.84 19.34 2.91
C VAL A 351 -9.88 19.34 1.78
N LEU A 352 -9.59 19.98 0.65
CA LEU A 352 -10.49 20.05 -0.50
C LEU A 352 -10.79 18.67 -1.10
N SER A 353 -9.81 17.78 -1.11
CA SER A 353 -10.00 16.41 -1.59
C SER A 353 -10.71 15.49 -0.59
N GLY A 354 -10.97 15.96 0.63
CA GLY A 354 -11.51 15.14 1.72
C GLY A 354 -10.52 14.13 2.30
N ALA A 355 -9.23 14.20 1.93
CA ALA A 355 -8.19 13.32 2.47
C ALA A 355 -7.76 13.68 3.89
N LEU A 356 -8.01 14.93 4.31
CA LEU A 356 -7.77 15.43 5.65
C LEU A 356 -9.07 15.97 6.24
N ASP A 357 -9.47 15.40 7.38
CA ASP A 357 -10.60 15.90 8.18
C ASP A 357 -10.13 17.12 8.97
N ALA A 358 -10.75 18.27 8.72
CA ALA A 358 -10.43 19.56 9.34
C ALA A 358 -11.70 20.25 9.81
N PRO A 359 -12.28 19.87 10.95
CA PRO A 359 -13.59 20.35 11.38
C PRO A 359 -13.67 21.85 11.64
N GLN A 360 -12.52 22.53 11.79
CA GLN A 360 -12.44 23.98 11.97
C GLN A 360 -12.24 24.76 10.66
N MET A 361 -12.16 24.04 9.53
CA MET A 361 -12.13 24.63 8.20
C MET A 361 -13.42 24.30 7.47
N THR A 362 -13.99 25.31 6.84
CA THR A 362 -15.18 25.18 5.99
C THR A 362 -14.79 25.46 4.55
N TYR A 363 -15.33 24.68 3.63
CA TYR A 363 -15.23 24.98 2.21
C TYR A 363 -16.61 24.85 1.55
N THR A 364 -16.91 25.79 0.65
CA THR A 364 -18.18 25.86 -0.04
C THR A 364 -17.93 25.91 -1.54
N TRP A 365 -18.57 25.02 -2.29
CA TRP A 365 -18.53 25.02 -3.74
C TRP A 365 -19.58 25.99 -4.29
N GLU A 366 -19.12 26.97 -5.06
CA GLU A 366 -19.95 28.03 -5.64
C GLU A 366 -20.23 27.69 -7.11
N TRP A 367 -21.43 27.26 -7.39
CA TRP A 367 -21.86 26.91 -8.74
C TRP A 367 -22.44 28.14 -9.47
N PRO A 368 -22.15 28.33 -10.78
CA PRO A 368 -22.65 29.47 -11.55
C PRO A 368 -24.18 29.49 -11.65
N ASP A 369 -24.85 28.35 -11.54
CA ASP A 369 -26.30 28.18 -11.54
C ASP A 369 -26.95 28.36 -10.15
N GLY A 370 -26.15 28.69 -9.13
CA GLY A 370 -26.63 28.87 -7.76
C GLY A 370 -26.98 27.57 -7.06
N ALA A 371 -26.66 26.40 -7.61
CA ALA A 371 -26.93 25.11 -7.00
C ALA A 371 -26.11 24.94 -5.73
N SER A 372 -26.70 25.17 -4.57
CA SER A 372 -26.07 24.96 -3.27
C SER A 372 -26.12 23.48 -2.87
N GLY A 373 -25.00 22.97 -2.29
CA GLY A 373 -24.90 21.60 -1.74
C GLY A 373 -24.50 20.51 -2.76
N ARG A 374 -24.36 20.83 -4.04
CA ARG A 374 -23.81 19.88 -5.03
C ARG A 374 -22.29 19.76 -4.86
N GLN A 375 -21.82 18.54 -4.65
CA GLN A 375 -20.39 18.23 -4.58
C GLN A 375 -19.85 17.99 -6.01
N PRO A 376 -18.75 18.65 -6.41
CA PRO A 376 -18.14 18.41 -7.70
C PRO A 376 -17.40 17.07 -7.75
N LYS A 377 -17.20 16.57 -8.96
CA LYS A 377 -16.27 15.47 -9.20
C LYS A 377 -14.83 16.01 -9.11
N ILE A 378 -14.12 15.64 -8.07
CA ILE A 378 -12.76 16.08 -7.80
C ILE A 378 -11.80 14.96 -8.20
N ALA A 379 -10.72 15.31 -8.91
CA ALA A 379 -9.56 14.45 -9.06
C ALA A 379 -8.33 15.13 -8.47
N ILE A 380 -7.47 14.35 -7.84
CA ILE A 380 -6.22 14.83 -7.25
C ILE A 380 -5.01 14.12 -7.88
N LEU A 381 -3.97 14.90 -8.18
CA LEU A 381 -2.64 14.41 -8.51
C LEU A 381 -1.69 14.83 -7.38
N GLU A 382 -1.24 13.87 -6.60
CA GLU A 382 -0.27 14.09 -5.52
C GLU A 382 1.14 14.29 -6.06
N GLN A 383 2.01 14.96 -5.31
CA GLN A 383 3.42 15.23 -5.65
C GLN A 383 4.18 13.95 -6.03
N LYS A 384 3.96 12.86 -5.27
CA LYS A 384 4.49 11.53 -5.62
C LYS A 384 3.36 10.68 -6.19
N PRO A 385 3.48 10.19 -7.42
CA PRO A 385 2.43 9.39 -8.04
C PRO A 385 2.30 8.04 -7.32
N VAL A 386 1.24 7.88 -6.54
CA VAL A 386 0.91 6.59 -5.91
C VAL A 386 0.13 5.76 -6.91
N LEU A 387 0.82 4.89 -7.63
CA LEU A 387 0.22 3.87 -8.50
C LEU A 387 0.14 2.54 -7.77
N PHE A 388 -0.80 1.69 -8.15
CA PHE A 388 -0.94 0.33 -7.60
C PHE A 388 0.12 -0.60 -8.22
N PRO A 389 1.14 -1.05 -7.47
CA PRO A 389 2.31 -1.73 -8.04
C PRO A 389 2.00 -3.07 -8.70
N HIS A 390 0.93 -3.75 -8.26
CA HIS A 390 0.50 -5.05 -8.77
C HIS A 390 -0.34 -4.94 -10.05
N MET A 391 -0.78 -3.73 -10.41
CA MET A 391 -1.60 -3.44 -11.60
C MET A 391 -0.74 -2.91 -12.75
N SER A 392 -1.14 -3.18 -14.00
CA SER A 392 -0.56 -2.51 -15.18
C SER A 392 -0.93 -1.03 -15.22
N LEU A 393 -0.30 -0.22 -16.07
CA LEU A 393 -0.67 1.19 -16.25
C LEU A 393 -2.12 1.31 -16.71
N LEU A 394 -2.55 0.46 -17.66
CA LEU A 394 -3.95 0.41 -18.11
C LEU A 394 -4.91 0.13 -16.95
N ALA A 395 -4.61 -0.86 -16.13
CA ALA A 395 -5.46 -1.22 -14.99
C ALA A 395 -5.50 -0.12 -13.93
N ASN A 396 -4.39 0.59 -13.70
CA ASN A 396 -4.34 1.76 -12.82
C ASN A 396 -5.25 2.88 -13.31
N VAL A 397 -5.24 3.18 -14.61
CA VAL A 397 -6.08 4.25 -15.20
C VAL A 397 -7.53 3.83 -15.28
N ALA A 398 -7.84 2.55 -15.58
CA ALA A 398 -9.20 2.02 -15.62
C ALA A 398 -9.85 1.90 -14.23
N PHE A 399 -9.05 1.87 -13.15
CA PHE A 399 -9.54 1.60 -11.78
C PHE A 399 -10.67 2.54 -11.33
N PRO A 400 -10.57 3.87 -11.43
CA PRO A 400 -11.64 4.78 -11.00
C PRO A 400 -12.92 4.61 -11.83
N LEU A 401 -12.83 4.31 -13.13
CA LEU A 401 -13.99 4.03 -13.97
C LEU A 401 -14.76 2.79 -13.51
N ARG A 402 -14.01 1.75 -13.16
CA ARG A 402 -14.58 0.52 -12.57
C ARG A 402 -15.22 0.80 -11.22
N CYS A 403 -14.66 1.71 -10.41
CA CYS A 403 -15.25 2.15 -9.15
C CYS A 403 -16.58 2.88 -9.37
N ALA A 404 -16.69 3.64 -10.47
CA ALA A 404 -17.93 4.31 -10.89
C ALA A 404 -18.98 3.36 -11.52
N GLY A 405 -18.69 2.04 -11.59
CA GLY A 405 -19.63 1.04 -12.14
C GLY A 405 -19.58 0.85 -13.65
N ILE A 406 -18.60 1.45 -14.34
CA ILE A 406 -18.41 1.28 -15.79
C ILE A 406 -17.90 -0.15 -16.05
N SER A 407 -18.36 -0.78 -17.13
CA SER A 407 -17.96 -2.13 -17.52
C SER A 407 -16.44 -2.23 -17.72
N SER A 408 -15.85 -3.40 -17.47
CA SER A 408 -14.40 -3.59 -17.59
C SER A 408 -13.89 -3.28 -19.00
N ALA A 409 -14.64 -3.72 -20.03
CA ALA A 409 -14.26 -3.49 -21.43
C ALA A 409 -14.28 -2.00 -21.79
N GLU A 410 -15.32 -1.27 -21.42
CA GLU A 410 -15.43 0.17 -21.66
C GLU A 410 -14.39 0.97 -20.87
N ALA A 411 -14.16 0.60 -19.60
CA ALA A 411 -13.13 1.21 -18.76
C ALA A 411 -11.73 1.05 -19.36
N GLU A 412 -11.42 -0.10 -19.96
CA GLU A 412 -10.14 -0.34 -20.64
C GLU A 412 -9.97 0.47 -21.93
N VAL A 413 -11.03 0.63 -22.72
CA VAL A 413 -11.00 1.48 -23.93
C VAL A 413 -10.70 2.94 -23.54
N ARG A 414 -11.48 3.51 -22.61
CA ARG A 414 -11.28 4.89 -22.14
C ARG A 414 -9.92 5.08 -21.46
N ALA A 415 -9.45 4.09 -20.73
CA ALA A 415 -8.13 4.15 -20.09
C ALA A 415 -6.99 4.13 -21.11
N ARG A 416 -7.13 3.39 -22.21
CA ARG A 416 -6.15 3.38 -23.31
C ARG A 416 -6.08 4.74 -24.00
N GLU A 417 -7.23 5.32 -24.33
CA GLU A 417 -7.32 6.66 -24.90
C GLU A 417 -6.70 7.71 -23.95
N ALA A 418 -6.94 7.59 -22.64
CA ALA A 418 -6.33 8.47 -21.65
C ALA A 418 -4.79 8.32 -21.59
N LEU A 419 -4.26 7.08 -21.66
CA LEU A 419 -2.82 6.83 -21.71
C LEU A 419 -2.20 7.37 -23.00
N GLU A 420 -2.84 7.18 -24.14
CA GLU A 420 -2.40 7.72 -25.43
C GLU A 420 -2.36 9.25 -25.38
N SER A 421 -3.37 9.91 -24.79
CA SER A 421 -3.43 11.37 -24.67
C SER A 421 -2.29 11.99 -23.84
N VAL A 422 -1.63 11.21 -22.97
CA VAL A 422 -0.46 11.64 -22.19
C VAL A 422 0.87 11.10 -22.76
N GLY A 423 0.85 10.55 -23.98
CA GLY A 423 2.04 10.05 -24.69
C GLY A 423 2.59 8.74 -24.10
N LEU A 424 1.71 7.85 -23.61
CA LEU A 424 2.07 6.54 -23.06
C LEU A 424 1.50 5.38 -23.88
N ALA A 425 1.21 5.60 -25.17
CA ALA A 425 0.82 4.55 -26.10
C ALA A 425 1.89 3.45 -26.19
N GLY A 426 1.46 2.18 -26.16
CA GLY A 426 2.36 1.01 -26.18
C GLY A 426 2.94 0.62 -24.82
N LEU A 427 2.65 1.37 -23.74
CA LEU A 427 3.11 1.06 -22.39
C LEU A 427 2.00 0.53 -21.48
N GLU A 428 0.82 0.24 -22.01
CA GLU A 428 -0.41 -0.08 -21.28
C GLU A 428 -0.24 -1.28 -20.34
N GLN A 429 0.52 -2.28 -20.77
CA GLN A 429 0.73 -3.52 -20.02
C GLN A 429 1.89 -3.46 -19.04
N ARG A 430 2.70 -2.39 -19.07
CA ARG A 430 3.79 -2.21 -18.13
C ARG A 430 3.25 -1.96 -16.72
N ARG A 431 4.04 -2.36 -15.72
CA ARG A 431 3.77 -2.08 -14.31
C ARG A 431 4.49 -0.82 -13.86
N PRO A 432 4.07 -0.17 -12.76
CA PRO A 432 4.71 1.03 -12.23
C PRO A 432 6.23 0.92 -12.04
N ALA A 433 6.72 -0.26 -11.63
CA ALA A 433 8.17 -0.51 -11.50
C ALA A 433 8.94 -0.57 -12.83
N GLN A 434 8.26 -0.63 -13.97
CA GLN A 434 8.84 -0.76 -15.31
C GLN A 434 8.85 0.56 -16.09
N VAL A 435 8.54 1.66 -15.44
CA VAL A 435 8.43 2.96 -16.07
C VAL A 435 9.22 4.02 -15.31
N SER A 436 9.64 5.10 -15.98
CA SER A 436 10.33 6.22 -15.36
C SER A 436 9.38 7.01 -14.42
N GLY A 437 9.95 7.83 -13.53
CA GLY A 437 9.16 8.69 -12.64
C GLY A 437 8.21 9.62 -13.43
N GLY A 438 8.67 10.19 -14.53
CA GLY A 438 7.84 11.01 -15.40
C GLY A 438 6.72 10.24 -16.11
N GLN A 439 6.97 8.97 -16.51
CA GLN A 439 5.93 8.11 -17.07
C GLN A 439 4.90 7.72 -15.99
N ALA A 440 5.35 7.46 -14.76
CA ALA A 440 4.45 7.21 -13.64
C ALA A 440 3.58 8.43 -13.31
N GLN A 441 4.17 9.64 -13.35
CA GLN A 441 3.44 10.91 -13.15
C GLN A 441 2.37 11.09 -14.23
N ARG A 442 2.73 10.91 -15.52
CA ARG A 442 1.77 10.97 -16.63
C ARG A 442 0.67 9.91 -16.53
N THR A 443 0.99 8.72 -16.05
CA THR A 443 -0.02 7.68 -15.78
C THR A 443 -1.00 8.11 -14.68
N ALA A 444 -0.50 8.71 -13.58
CA ALA A 444 -1.34 9.23 -12.51
C ALA A 444 -2.23 10.38 -12.99
N LEU A 445 -1.71 11.24 -13.89
CA LEU A 445 -2.50 12.27 -14.55
C LEU A 445 -3.60 11.65 -15.44
N ALA A 446 -3.26 10.67 -16.29
CA ALA A 446 -4.25 9.98 -17.12
C ALA A 446 -5.36 9.36 -16.25
N ARG A 447 -5.00 8.79 -15.10
CA ARG A 447 -5.94 8.25 -14.12
C ARG A 447 -6.86 9.33 -13.52
N ALA A 448 -6.33 10.53 -13.29
CA ALA A 448 -7.11 11.66 -12.82
C ALA A 448 -8.06 12.22 -13.92
N LEU A 449 -7.60 12.22 -15.18
CA LEU A 449 -8.34 12.76 -16.33
C LEU A 449 -9.48 11.86 -16.80
N VAL A 450 -9.31 10.53 -16.71
CA VAL A 450 -10.23 9.55 -17.30
C VAL A 450 -11.65 9.63 -16.73
N VAL A 451 -11.80 10.14 -15.49
CA VAL A 451 -13.11 10.34 -14.84
C VAL A 451 -13.78 11.65 -15.25
N ALA A 452 -13.15 12.44 -16.12
CA ALA A 452 -13.62 13.76 -16.54
C ALA A 452 -14.02 14.66 -15.35
N PRO A 453 -13.07 15.01 -14.45
CA PRO A 453 -13.37 15.76 -13.24
C PRO A 453 -13.84 17.17 -13.55
N GLU A 454 -14.69 17.74 -12.70
CA GLU A 454 -15.13 19.14 -12.73
C GLU A 454 -14.07 20.04 -12.08
N VAL A 455 -13.35 19.50 -11.07
CA VAL A 455 -12.26 20.17 -10.36
C VAL A 455 -11.01 19.27 -10.36
N LEU A 456 -9.87 19.81 -10.73
CA LEU A 456 -8.58 19.15 -10.71
C LEU A 456 -7.67 19.78 -9.67
N LEU A 457 -7.20 18.99 -8.73
CA LEU A 457 -6.23 19.38 -7.71
C LEU A 457 -4.86 18.80 -8.07
N LEU A 458 -3.84 19.66 -8.17
CA LEU A 458 -2.48 19.28 -8.58
C LEU A 458 -1.47 19.72 -7.51
N ASP A 459 -0.75 18.77 -6.92
CA ASP A 459 0.32 19.08 -5.97
C ASP A 459 1.69 18.88 -6.63
N GLU A 460 2.35 20.00 -6.98
CA GLU A 460 3.66 20.06 -7.63
C GLU A 460 3.80 19.13 -8.86
N PRO A 461 2.88 19.20 -9.84
CA PRO A 461 2.80 18.20 -10.90
C PRO A 461 4.03 18.13 -11.81
N MET A 462 4.85 19.20 -11.88
CA MET A 462 6.04 19.30 -12.73
C MET A 462 7.36 19.02 -11.99
N ALA A 463 7.37 18.92 -10.65
CA ALA A 463 8.60 18.88 -9.86
C ALA A 463 9.53 17.68 -10.15
N ALA A 464 8.98 16.56 -10.62
CA ALA A 464 9.73 15.33 -10.91
C ALA A 464 9.98 15.10 -12.42
N LEU A 465 9.69 16.09 -13.27
CA LEU A 465 9.77 16.00 -14.71
C LEU A 465 11.01 16.73 -15.25
N ASP A 466 11.58 16.23 -16.34
CA ASP A 466 12.53 17.00 -17.15
C ASP A 466 11.82 18.16 -17.87
N VAL A 467 12.59 19.10 -18.42
CA VAL A 467 12.09 20.34 -19.03
C VAL A 467 11.11 20.06 -20.18
N GLU A 468 11.37 19.04 -20.99
CA GLU A 468 10.54 18.68 -22.14
C GLU A 468 9.22 18.04 -21.69
N ALA A 469 9.28 17.10 -20.74
CA ALA A 469 8.10 16.49 -20.16
C ALA A 469 7.22 17.49 -19.39
N ALA A 470 7.83 18.44 -18.67
CA ALA A 470 7.11 19.51 -17.98
C ALA A 470 6.38 20.44 -18.98
N ARG A 471 7.02 20.78 -20.10
CA ARG A 471 6.38 21.56 -21.18
C ARG A 471 5.17 20.82 -21.74
N GLY A 472 5.33 19.55 -22.14
CA GLY A 472 4.22 18.75 -22.66
C GLY A 472 3.07 18.61 -21.68
N LEU A 473 3.36 18.52 -20.37
CA LEU A 473 2.34 18.45 -19.33
C LEU A 473 1.59 19.79 -19.17
N ARG A 474 2.29 20.94 -19.22
CA ARG A 474 1.65 22.27 -19.21
C ARG A 474 0.70 22.44 -20.39
N GLU A 475 1.16 22.09 -21.60
CA GLU A 475 0.33 22.15 -22.82
C GLU A 475 -0.90 21.25 -22.71
N LEU A 476 -0.75 20.04 -22.17
CA LEU A 476 -1.85 19.12 -21.96
C LEU A 476 -2.89 19.68 -20.96
N ILE A 477 -2.43 20.25 -19.83
CA ILE A 477 -3.31 20.86 -18.84
C ILE A 477 -4.01 22.07 -19.46
N ALA A 478 -3.31 22.93 -20.15
CA ALA A 478 -3.88 24.11 -20.82
C ALA A 478 -4.99 23.71 -21.80
N GLN A 479 -4.75 22.71 -22.66
CA GLN A 479 -5.71 22.28 -23.68
C GLN A 479 -6.92 21.54 -23.11
N ARG A 480 -6.70 20.64 -22.15
CA ARG A 480 -7.75 19.74 -21.65
C ARG A 480 -8.60 20.36 -20.54
N PHE A 481 -8.08 21.36 -19.84
CA PHE A 481 -8.78 22.02 -18.73
C PHE A 481 -9.22 23.44 -19.01
N LEU A 482 -9.20 23.86 -20.27
CA LEU A 482 -9.77 25.14 -20.68
C LEU A 482 -11.23 25.21 -20.19
N GLY A 483 -11.54 26.20 -19.32
CA GLY A 483 -12.87 26.36 -18.75
C GLY A 483 -13.25 25.38 -17.64
N ARG A 484 -12.30 24.61 -17.08
CA ARG A 484 -12.50 23.80 -15.87
C ARG A 484 -11.75 24.41 -14.69
N THR A 485 -12.18 24.10 -13.47
CA THR A 485 -11.49 24.59 -12.27
C THR A 485 -10.27 23.74 -11.98
N VAL A 486 -9.09 24.36 -11.97
CA VAL A 486 -7.82 23.71 -11.61
C VAL A 486 -7.21 24.47 -10.44
N ILE A 487 -6.86 23.77 -9.37
CA ILE A 487 -6.13 24.31 -8.23
C ILE A 487 -4.79 23.60 -8.16
N MET A 488 -3.71 24.33 -8.42
CA MET A 488 -2.36 23.77 -8.53
C MET A 488 -1.45 24.37 -7.46
N VAL A 489 -0.75 23.53 -6.73
CA VAL A 489 0.40 23.94 -5.91
C VAL A 489 1.63 23.89 -6.80
N THR A 490 2.36 24.99 -6.87
CA THR A 490 3.66 25.06 -7.57
C THR A 490 4.58 26.05 -6.89
N HIS A 491 5.89 25.82 -7.07
CA HIS A 491 6.95 26.74 -6.70
C HIS A 491 7.51 27.48 -7.92
N GLN A 492 7.15 27.04 -9.15
CA GLN A 492 7.65 27.57 -10.39
C GLN A 492 6.66 28.59 -10.96
N ILE A 493 7.14 29.82 -11.18
CA ILE A 493 6.34 30.91 -11.76
C ILE A 493 6.00 30.61 -13.21
N GLU A 494 6.89 29.90 -13.90
CA GLU A 494 6.72 29.46 -15.28
C GLU A 494 5.46 28.59 -15.45
N ASP A 495 5.11 27.79 -14.46
CA ASP A 495 3.89 26.98 -14.49
C ASP A 495 2.64 27.86 -14.44
N ALA A 496 2.63 28.85 -13.54
CA ALA A 496 1.52 29.78 -13.40
C ALA A 496 1.37 30.68 -14.65
N ALA A 497 2.50 31.14 -15.21
CA ALA A 497 2.53 31.97 -16.41
C ALA A 497 2.05 31.19 -17.64
N ALA A 498 2.52 29.96 -17.84
CA ALA A 498 2.15 29.13 -18.99
C ALA A 498 0.66 28.73 -18.99
N LEU A 499 0.02 28.73 -17.83
CA LEU A 499 -1.38 28.37 -17.65
C LEU A 499 -2.30 29.59 -17.47
N ASP A 500 -1.79 30.81 -17.57
CA ASP A 500 -2.48 32.09 -17.32
C ASP A 500 -3.24 32.06 -15.98
N ALA A 501 -2.57 31.57 -14.94
CA ALA A 501 -3.18 31.24 -13.66
C ALA A 501 -3.44 32.48 -12.80
N HIS A 502 -4.52 32.42 -12.01
CA HIS A 502 -4.71 33.30 -10.87
C HIS A 502 -3.80 32.84 -9.72
N ILE A 503 -2.93 33.70 -9.23
CA ILE A 503 -1.95 33.35 -8.19
C ILE A 503 -2.51 33.71 -6.81
N ILE A 504 -2.40 32.78 -5.87
CA ILE A 504 -2.65 32.96 -4.44
C ILE A 504 -1.36 32.64 -3.70
N VAL A 505 -0.78 33.64 -3.03
CA VAL A 505 0.47 33.50 -2.27
C VAL A 505 0.17 33.32 -0.81
N LEU A 506 0.69 32.22 -0.24
CA LEU A 506 0.56 31.90 1.17
C LEU A 506 1.89 32.08 1.90
N LYS A 507 1.87 32.75 3.05
CA LYS A 507 3.02 32.90 3.97
C LYS A 507 2.57 32.60 5.41
N GLY A 508 3.25 31.65 6.07
CA GLY A 508 2.93 31.28 7.45
C GLY A 508 1.48 30.87 7.67
N GLY A 509 0.87 30.17 6.71
CA GLY A 509 -0.53 29.72 6.79
C GLY A 509 -1.58 30.81 6.59
N ARG A 510 -1.21 31.98 6.07
CA ARG A 510 -2.12 33.11 5.79
C ARG A 510 -2.02 33.56 4.35
N LEU A 511 -3.10 34.12 3.82
CA LEU A 511 -3.08 34.79 2.53
C LEU A 511 -2.19 36.04 2.62
N LEU A 512 -1.21 36.14 1.73
CA LEU A 512 -0.31 37.28 1.60
C LEU A 512 -0.74 38.20 0.46
N ARG A 513 -0.94 37.64 -0.72
CA ARG A 513 -1.37 38.34 -1.96
C ARG A 513 -2.19 37.41 -2.83
N GLU A 514 -3.01 37.99 -3.68
CA GLU A 514 -3.73 37.30 -4.76
C GLU A 514 -3.90 38.22 -5.98
N GLY A 515 -4.00 37.65 -7.18
CA GLY A 515 -4.21 38.38 -8.41
C GLY A 515 -3.79 37.57 -9.66
N LEU A 516 -4.07 38.09 -10.84
CA LEU A 516 -3.56 37.49 -12.07
C LEU A 516 -2.02 37.64 -12.10
N TRP A 517 -1.32 36.61 -12.60
CA TRP A 517 0.13 36.58 -12.64
C TRP A 517 0.70 37.85 -13.35
N ARG A 518 0.04 38.35 -14.43
CA ARG A 518 0.41 39.57 -15.17
C ARG A 518 0.30 40.83 -14.30
N GLU A 519 -0.73 40.93 -13.49
CA GLU A 519 -0.98 42.08 -12.60
C GLU A 519 0.06 42.11 -11.45
N LEU A 520 0.35 40.96 -10.86
CA LEU A 520 1.33 40.84 -9.81
C LEU A 520 2.76 41.17 -10.29
N ILE A 521 3.11 40.77 -11.51
CA ILE A 521 4.39 41.14 -12.12
C ILE A 521 4.42 42.65 -12.41
N ASN A 522 3.40 43.23 -13.02
CA ASN A 522 3.34 44.65 -13.33
C ASN A 522 3.39 45.53 -12.07
N GLN A 523 2.71 45.15 -11.01
CA GLN A 523 2.79 45.83 -9.69
C GLN A 523 4.19 45.74 -9.08
N SER A 524 4.89 44.62 -9.27
CA SER A 524 6.26 44.44 -8.78
C SER A 524 7.27 45.26 -9.61
N ILE A 525 7.00 45.49 -10.91
CA ILE A 525 7.80 46.29 -11.82
C ILE A 525 7.60 47.80 -11.55
N SER A 526 6.38 48.24 -11.24
CA SER A 526 6.08 49.65 -11.00
C SER A 526 6.77 50.24 -9.74
N HIS A 527 7.34 49.40 -8.91
CA HIS A 527 8.15 49.80 -7.75
C HIS A 527 9.67 49.65 -7.97
N ALA A 528 10.12 49.29 -9.21
CA ALA A 528 11.53 49.21 -9.57
C ALA A 528 11.85 50.29 -10.61
N ASP A 529 12.94 51.07 -10.42
CA ASP A 529 13.39 52.16 -11.29
C ASP A 529 13.67 51.68 -12.72
N GLU A 530 13.36 52.58 -13.68
CA GLU A 530 13.43 52.37 -15.12
C GLU A 530 14.87 52.14 -15.61
N SER A 531 15.24 50.93 -15.90
CA SER A 531 16.13 50.56 -17.04
C SER A 531 16.31 49.03 -17.11
N ASP A 532 15.94 48.49 -18.24
CA ASP A 532 16.47 47.29 -18.90
C ASP A 532 15.45 46.23 -19.33
N SER A 533 15.75 45.64 -20.47
CA SER A 533 15.23 44.33 -20.94
C SER A 533 15.50 43.15 -20.00
N ALA A 534 16.21 43.35 -18.89
CA ALA A 534 16.29 42.56 -17.67
C ALA A 534 14.98 42.55 -16.84
N LEU A 535 13.99 43.39 -17.17
CA LEU A 535 12.76 43.61 -16.41
C LEU A 535 11.85 42.37 -16.31
N LEU A 536 11.86 41.49 -17.29
CA LEU A 536 11.15 40.22 -17.20
C LEU A 536 11.86 39.26 -16.20
N ALA A 537 13.18 39.23 -16.20
CA ALA A 537 13.99 38.48 -15.26
C ALA A 537 13.96 39.14 -13.86
N MET A 538 13.89 40.49 -13.78
CA MET A 538 13.71 41.21 -12.51
C MET A 538 12.30 41.12 -11.96
N GLY A 539 11.26 41.08 -12.78
CA GLY A 539 9.88 40.79 -12.35
C GLY A 539 9.75 39.41 -11.72
N LEU A 540 10.38 38.41 -12.33
CA LEU A 540 10.48 37.06 -11.77
C LEU A 540 11.28 37.07 -10.46
N SER A 541 12.44 37.72 -10.40
CA SER A 541 13.25 37.79 -9.15
C SER A 541 12.65 38.71 -8.07
N ALA A 542 11.82 39.69 -8.44
CA ALA A 542 11.07 40.50 -7.47
C ALA A 542 9.88 39.75 -6.91
N LEU A 543 9.22 38.93 -7.72
CA LEU A 543 8.17 38.00 -7.26
C LEU A 543 8.78 36.88 -6.39
N GLU A 544 9.95 36.35 -6.76
CA GLU A 544 10.71 35.38 -5.95
C GLU A 544 11.13 35.97 -4.60
N ARG A 545 11.57 37.22 -4.55
CA ARG A 545 11.86 37.94 -3.30
C ARG A 545 10.60 38.23 -2.50
N ALA A 546 9.50 38.59 -3.13
CA ALA A 546 8.20 38.77 -2.47
C ALA A 546 7.62 37.43 -1.95
N LEU A 547 7.96 36.33 -2.61
CA LEU A 547 7.68 34.96 -2.18
C LEU A 547 8.61 34.53 -1.03
N GLY A 548 9.67 35.35 -0.73
CA GLY A 548 10.56 35.11 0.40
C GLY A 548 11.54 33.97 0.18
N GLN A 549 12.12 33.87 -1.01
CA GLN A 549 13.31 33.04 -1.26
C GLN A 549 14.58 33.85 -0.92
N GLU A 550 14.68 34.40 0.28
CA GLU A 550 15.93 34.78 0.94
C GLU A 550 16.18 33.87 2.14
#